data_6adbfbf1a72f59cd1a3db746089b082a
#
_entry.id   6adbfbf1a72f59cd1a3db746089b082a
#
_cell.length_a   1.000
_cell.length_b   1.000
_cell.length_c   1.000
_cell.angle_alpha   90.00
_cell.angle_beta   90.00
_cell.angle_gamma   90.00
#
_symmetry.space_group_name_H-M   'P 1'
#
loop_
_entity.id
_entity.type
_entity.pdbx_description
1 polymer ?
#
loop_
_entity_poly.entity_id
_entity_poly.type
_entity_poly.pdbx_seq_one_letter_code
_entity_poly.pdbx_strand_id
1 'polypeptide(L)'
;MKIKNVIWAALIVVSALNSSCRQKTNAEEEKMVNAESIPTDVYVDTIKLHRKTFHRQLICNGKLRAIEKCELAFADGGIVKRVYVHNGCRVAKGQLIAKTDGGDAALEVEKATKQLEKAKVDLADRLIGLGYDGISANVPADVMHRAKVASGYYLAQYQLQSARNSMDKCALVAPFAGRIADLENKRNQRLDKLCTVINDTQLDVEFSVLEAEIKNIHKGQKVIVSPFVDEKAQYAGTVTNINPTVSEKGLIKITARIPNPSGKMLDGMNVKVIIENDVAQSFVVPKDAVVERDGYHVVFLYKDGEAVWTYVDIAYSNIGSYAIKGCERKETELHAGDVVITSGNLNLADGTKVKIKKR
;
A
#
# COMPACT_ATOMS: atom_id res chain seq x y z
N MET A 1 -28.85 -1.27 54.84
CA MET A 1 -29.37 -0.27 55.82
C MET A 1 -30.19 0.66 54.96
N LYS A 2 -31.54 0.40 54.95
CA LYS A 2 -32.62 1.21 55.52
C LYS A 2 -32.68 2.60 54.88
N ILE A 3 -33.72 3.12 54.23
CA ILE A 3 -35.17 3.17 54.57
C ILE A 3 -35.82 3.75 53.34
N LYS A 4 -36.78 3.17 52.61
CA LYS A 4 -38.23 3.06 52.86
C LYS A 4 -38.99 4.39 52.83
N ASN A 5 -39.93 4.44 51.89
CA ASN A 5 -41.34 4.90 52.00
C ASN A 5 -41.54 6.43 52.03
N VAL A 6 -42.57 7.01 51.39
CA VAL A 6 -44.04 6.87 51.62
C VAL A 6 -44.66 7.70 50.48
N ILE A 7 -45.53 7.26 49.53
CA ILE A 7 -46.96 6.91 49.61
C ILE A 7 -47.92 8.11 49.80
N TRP A 8 -48.94 8.13 48.95
CA TRP A 8 -50.29 8.65 49.02
C TRP A 8 -50.56 10.09 48.56
N ALA A 9 -51.31 10.32 47.56
CA ALA A 9 -52.77 10.12 47.28
C ALA A 9 -53.63 11.33 47.70
N ALA A 10 -54.43 11.80 46.74
CA ALA A 10 -55.82 12.31 46.86
C ALA A 10 -56.16 12.92 45.48
N LEU A 11 -56.93 12.39 44.66
CA LEU A 11 -58.35 12.02 44.54
C LEU A 11 -59.33 13.13 44.99
N ILE A 12 -60.36 13.29 44.15
CA ILE A 12 -61.68 13.90 44.36
C ILE A 12 -61.83 15.34 43.86
N VAL A 13 -62.56 15.54 42.79
CA VAL A 13 -63.96 15.49 42.47
C VAL A 13 -64.57 16.87 42.17
N VAL A 14 -65.40 16.85 41.19
CA VAL A 14 -66.70 17.49 41.00
C VAL A 14 -66.82 18.60 40.01
N SER A 15 -67.35 18.25 38.91
CA SER A 15 -68.70 18.42 38.35
C SER A 15 -69.11 19.81 37.91
N ALA A 16 -69.44 19.78 36.63
CA ALA A 16 -70.61 20.39 36.01
C ALA A 16 -70.87 21.88 36.18
N LEU A 17 -70.91 22.55 35.09
CA LEU A 17 -72.01 23.43 34.76
C LEU A 17 -72.14 23.55 33.24
N ASN A 18 -73.29 23.04 32.76
CA ASN A 18 -73.81 23.29 31.44
C ASN A 18 -74.16 24.78 31.29
N SER A 19 -73.78 25.36 30.22
CA SER A 19 -74.49 26.51 29.69
C SER A 19 -74.55 26.41 28.17
N SER A 20 -75.73 26.05 27.75
CA SER A 20 -76.21 26.10 26.38
C SER A 20 -76.14 27.52 25.84
N CYS A 21 -75.53 27.68 24.67
CA CYS A 21 -75.86 28.78 23.70
C CYS A 21 -75.96 28.22 22.33
N ARG A 22 -77.16 28.14 21.88
CA ARG A 22 -77.68 27.79 20.56
C ARG A 22 -77.45 28.98 19.63
N GLN A 23 -76.59 28.82 18.58
CA GLN A 23 -76.65 29.79 17.46
C GLN A 23 -76.37 29.09 16.17
N LYS A 24 -77.38 29.00 15.36
CA LYS A 24 -77.59 29.02 13.92
C LYS A 24 -76.55 28.28 13.03
N THR A 25 -77.06 27.22 12.46
CA THR A 25 -76.70 26.63 11.17
C THR A 25 -76.49 27.69 10.10
N ASN A 26 -75.23 27.78 9.58
CA ASN A 26 -75.03 28.15 8.19
C ASN A 26 -74.30 26.96 7.55
N ALA A 27 -75.03 26.28 6.70
CA ALA A 27 -74.49 25.35 5.75
C ALA A 27 -73.70 26.16 4.72
N GLU A 28 -72.36 26.27 4.94
CA GLU A 28 -71.44 26.57 3.86
C GLU A 28 -70.94 25.22 3.28
N GLU A 29 -71.33 25.00 2.05
CA GLU A 29 -70.84 23.93 1.20
C GLU A 29 -69.30 23.88 1.32
N GLU A 30 -68.76 22.83 1.93
CA GLU A 30 -67.41 22.39 1.65
C GLU A 30 -67.34 22.01 0.18
N LYS A 31 -66.98 22.98 -0.64
CA LYS A 31 -66.36 22.70 -1.95
C LYS A 31 -65.14 21.87 -1.67
N MET A 32 -65.24 20.56 -1.90
CA MET A 32 -64.09 19.74 -2.20
C MET A 32 -63.31 20.46 -3.29
N VAL A 33 -62.26 21.16 -2.87
CA VAL A 33 -61.22 21.58 -3.80
C VAL A 33 -60.54 20.30 -4.23
N ASN A 34 -61.00 19.77 -5.36
CA ASN A 34 -60.19 18.86 -6.16
C ASN A 34 -58.91 19.61 -6.38
N ALA A 35 -57.90 19.32 -5.62
CA ALA A 35 -56.54 19.61 -5.98
C ALA A 35 -56.25 18.81 -7.26
N GLU A 36 -56.58 19.39 -8.38
CA GLU A 36 -55.95 19.00 -9.62
C GLU A 36 -54.46 19.07 -9.35
N SER A 37 -53.84 17.89 -9.19
CA SER A 37 -52.43 17.75 -9.19
C SER A 37 -51.93 18.37 -10.51
N ILE A 38 -51.39 19.58 -10.41
CA ILE A 38 -50.65 20.20 -11.51
C ILE A 38 -49.63 19.13 -11.91
N PRO A 39 -49.64 18.59 -13.10
CA PRO A 39 -48.63 17.63 -13.52
C PRO A 39 -47.30 18.37 -13.56
N THR A 40 -46.56 18.24 -12.49
CA THR A 40 -45.21 18.80 -12.44
C THR A 40 -44.41 17.96 -13.42
N ASP A 41 -44.11 18.55 -14.59
CA ASP A 41 -43.28 17.91 -15.57
C ASP A 41 -41.96 17.44 -14.95
N VAL A 42 -41.76 16.15 -14.79
CA VAL A 42 -40.53 15.57 -14.24
C VAL A 42 -39.48 15.53 -15.35
N TYR A 43 -38.48 16.38 -15.23
CA TYR A 43 -37.38 16.41 -16.18
C TYR A 43 -36.27 15.46 -15.75
N VAL A 44 -35.83 14.61 -16.69
CA VAL A 44 -34.82 13.56 -16.46
C VAL A 44 -33.64 13.67 -17.43
N ASP A 45 -32.47 13.27 -16.98
CA ASP A 45 -31.34 13.02 -17.88
C ASP A 45 -31.33 11.53 -18.26
N THR A 46 -30.89 11.23 -19.48
CA THR A 46 -30.91 9.88 -20.00
C THR A 46 -29.59 9.52 -20.66
N ILE A 47 -29.27 8.23 -20.70
CA ILE A 47 -28.22 7.65 -21.52
C ILE A 47 -28.78 6.50 -22.34
N LYS A 48 -28.26 6.31 -23.57
CA LYS A 48 -28.56 5.15 -24.39
C LYS A 48 -27.60 4.00 -24.05
N LEU A 49 -28.14 2.82 -23.76
CA LEU A 49 -27.34 1.65 -23.46
C LEU A 49 -26.59 1.17 -24.71
N HIS A 50 -25.30 1.03 -24.57
CA HIS A 50 -24.42 0.39 -25.53
C HIS A 50 -23.53 -0.60 -24.80
N ARG A 51 -23.22 -1.72 -25.44
CA ARG A 51 -22.21 -2.63 -24.92
C ARG A 51 -20.85 -1.97 -25.08
N LYS A 52 -20.13 -1.82 -23.96
CA LYS A 52 -18.77 -1.25 -23.90
C LYS A 52 -17.91 -2.01 -22.91
N THR A 53 -16.62 -1.80 -22.97
CA THR A 53 -15.70 -2.32 -21.96
C THR A 53 -15.96 -1.63 -20.63
N PHE A 54 -16.15 -2.43 -19.60
CA PHE A 54 -16.27 -1.96 -18.23
C PHE A 54 -14.93 -2.15 -17.52
N HIS A 55 -14.39 -1.08 -16.96
CA HIS A 55 -13.17 -1.12 -16.16
C HIS A 55 -13.53 -1.50 -14.71
N ARG A 56 -13.53 -2.82 -14.46
CA ARG A 56 -13.75 -3.34 -13.10
C ARG A 56 -12.56 -2.97 -12.24
N GLN A 57 -12.82 -2.41 -11.06
CA GLN A 57 -11.80 -2.02 -10.11
C GLN A 57 -11.84 -2.92 -8.87
N LEU A 58 -10.72 -3.57 -8.59
CA LEU A 58 -10.47 -4.25 -7.34
C LEU A 58 -9.66 -3.31 -6.45
N ILE A 59 -10.23 -2.93 -5.31
CA ILE A 59 -9.62 -2.00 -4.36
C ILE A 59 -9.09 -2.81 -3.18
N CYS A 60 -7.80 -2.65 -2.89
CA CYS A 60 -7.11 -3.32 -1.80
C CYS A 60 -6.33 -2.31 -0.94
N ASN A 61 -6.11 -2.66 0.32
CA ASN A 61 -5.18 -1.96 1.17
C ASN A 61 -3.80 -2.59 1.03
N GLY A 62 -2.78 -1.76 0.87
CA GLY A 62 -1.39 -2.18 0.75
C GLY A 62 -0.48 -1.42 1.70
N LYS A 63 0.76 -1.89 1.77
CA LYS A 63 1.83 -1.26 2.54
C LYS A 63 3.07 -1.11 1.67
N LEU A 64 3.69 0.07 1.71
CA LEU A 64 4.92 0.34 0.98
C LEU A 64 6.11 -0.31 1.67
N ARG A 65 7.04 -0.83 0.85
CA ARG A 65 8.31 -1.38 1.27
C ARG A 65 9.43 -0.86 0.39
N ALA A 66 10.52 -0.45 1.00
CA ALA A 66 11.73 -0.13 0.26
C ALA A 66 12.24 -1.39 -0.48
N ILE A 67 12.76 -1.22 -1.70
CA ILE A 67 13.26 -2.34 -2.51
C ILE A 67 14.48 -3.02 -1.90
N GLU A 68 15.30 -2.26 -1.16
CA GLU A 68 16.43 -2.75 -0.38
C GLU A 68 16.41 -2.07 0.99
N LYS A 69 16.64 -2.85 2.02
CA LYS A 69 16.69 -2.37 3.40
C LYS A 69 17.74 -3.17 4.16
N CYS A 70 18.67 -2.48 4.80
CA CYS A 70 19.71 -3.10 5.60
C CYS A 70 19.84 -2.40 6.94
N GLU A 71 19.72 -3.14 8.02
CA GLU A 71 20.03 -2.67 9.36
C GLU A 71 21.53 -2.77 9.59
N LEU A 72 22.15 -1.69 10.01
CA LEU A 72 23.59 -1.60 10.19
C LEU A 72 23.93 -1.58 11.66
N ALA A 73 24.85 -2.47 12.02
CA ALA A 73 25.46 -2.58 13.33
C ALA A 73 26.96 -2.81 13.19
N PHE A 74 27.73 -2.51 14.22
CA PHE A 74 29.12 -2.91 14.27
C PHE A 74 29.22 -4.41 14.61
N ALA A 75 29.92 -5.18 13.80
CA ALA A 75 30.01 -6.63 13.94
C ALA A 75 30.53 -7.08 15.32
N ASP A 76 31.47 -6.37 15.88
CA ASP A 76 32.09 -6.69 17.16
C ASP A 76 31.52 -5.84 18.31
N GLY A 77 30.41 -5.11 18.08
CA GLY A 77 29.70 -4.34 19.10
C GLY A 77 30.56 -3.25 19.77
N GLY A 78 31.41 -2.59 18.99
CA GLY A 78 32.30 -1.55 19.50
C GLY A 78 31.59 -0.28 19.95
N ILE A 79 32.26 0.52 20.80
CA ILE A 79 31.74 1.82 21.25
C ILE A 79 31.82 2.82 20.11
N VAL A 80 30.66 3.44 19.78
CA VAL A 80 30.57 4.44 18.73
C VAL A 80 31.34 5.70 19.08
N LYS A 81 32.43 5.97 18.38
CA LYS A 81 33.26 7.17 18.57
C LYS A 81 32.77 8.35 17.76
N ARG A 82 32.38 8.13 16.50
CA ARG A 82 31.93 9.20 15.60
C ARG A 82 30.91 8.71 14.59
N VAL A 83 29.86 9.51 14.40
CA VAL A 83 28.85 9.35 13.37
C VAL A 83 28.98 10.50 12.37
N TYR A 84 28.93 10.22 11.06
CA TYR A 84 29.15 11.17 9.97
C TYR A 84 27.88 11.52 9.19
N VAL A 85 26.77 10.90 9.55
CA VAL A 85 25.48 11.01 8.85
C VAL A 85 24.37 11.42 9.82
N HIS A 86 23.20 11.77 9.28
CA HIS A 86 21.99 12.06 10.03
C HIS A 86 20.79 11.39 9.38
N ASN A 87 19.67 11.28 10.11
CA ASN A 87 18.43 10.73 9.57
C ASN A 87 17.97 11.52 8.33
N GLY A 88 17.55 10.80 7.29
CA GLY A 88 17.07 11.37 6.05
C GLY A 88 18.15 11.72 5.03
N CYS A 89 19.46 11.74 5.40
CA CYS A 89 20.52 12.02 4.43
C CYS A 89 20.69 10.88 3.44
N ARG A 90 21.10 11.21 2.22
CA ARG A 90 21.48 10.23 1.18
C ARG A 90 22.93 9.83 1.33
N VAL A 91 23.21 8.56 1.12
CA VAL A 91 24.55 7.98 1.13
C VAL A 91 24.81 7.19 -0.13
N ALA A 92 26.06 7.21 -0.60
CA ALA A 92 26.52 6.38 -1.69
C ALA A 92 26.99 5.01 -1.15
N LYS A 93 27.02 3.99 -2.01
CA LYS A 93 27.63 2.69 -1.68
C LYS A 93 29.09 2.88 -1.26
N GLY A 94 29.49 2.27 -0.13
CA GLY A 94 30.82 2.39 0.45
C GLY A 94 31.07 3.68 1.24
N GLN A 95 30.12 4.62 1.30
CA GLN A 95 30.25 5.84 2.08
C GLN A 95 30.31 5.52 3.58
N LEU A 96 31.25 6.15 4.28
CA LEU A 96 31.45 5.99 5.70
C LEU A 96 30.27 6.59 6.48
N ILE A 97 29.66 5.79 7.34
CA ILE A 97 28.51 6.15 8.20
C ILE A 97 28.99 6.47 9.62
N ALA A 98 29.78 5.58 10.19
CA ALA A 98 30.29 5.75 11.55
C ALA A 98 31.60 4.99 11.78
N LYS A 99 32.31 5.33 12.85
CA LYS A 99 33.51 4.65 13.33
C LYS A 99 33.41 4.33 14.82
N THR A 100 33.96 3.17 15.19
CA THR A 100 34.28 2.83 16.58
C THR A 100 35.70 3.31 16.93
N ASP A 101 36.14 3.07 18.14
CA ASP A 101 37.53 3.23 18.50
C ASP A 101 38.34 2.06 17.95
N GLY A 102 39.15 2.35 16.95
CA GLY A 102 39.98 1.36 16.26
C GLY A 102 41.43 1.36 16.71
N GLY A 103 41.76 1.97 17.87
CA GLY A 103 43.15 2.08 18.33
C GLY A 103 43.84 0.73 18.50
N ASP A 104 43.21 -0.22 19.14
CA ASP A 104 43.72 -1.57 19.35
C ASP A 104 43.87 -2.33 18.01
N ALA A 105 42.90 -2.19 17.10
CA ALA A 105 42.94 -2.81 15.78
C ALA A 105 44.09 -2.23 14.92
N ALA A 106 44.34 -0.93 15.04
CA ALA A 106 45.45 -0.29 14.34
C ALA A 106 46.82 -0.78 14.83
N LEU A 107 46.98 -0.92 16.14
CA LEU A 107 48.18 -1.48 16.74
C LEU A 107 48.41 -2.95 16.30
N GLU A 108 47.34 -3.75 16.22
CA GLU A 108 47.45 -5.14 15.77
C GLU A 108 47.85 -5.22 14.28
N VAL A 109 47.36 -4.31 13.43
CA VAL A 109 47.82 -4.19 12.04
C VAL A 109 49.27 -3.83 11.95
N GLU A 110 49.76 -2.88 12.79
CA GLU A 110 51.17 -2.50 12.85
C GLU A 110 52.03 -3.67 13.27
N LYS A 111 51.69 -4.37 14.33
CA LYS A 111 52.36 -5.56 14.86
C LYS A 111 52.46 -6.67 13.80
N ALA A 112 51.32 -7.01 13.16
CA ALA A 112 51.30 -8.01 12.11
C ALA A 112 52.12 -7.61 10.85
N THR A 113 52.17 -6.30 10.55
CA THR A 113 53.05 -5.76 9.49
C THR A 113 54.51 -6.00 9.82
N LYS A 114 54.94 -5.72 11.06
CA LYS A 114 56.33 -5.98 11.50
C LYS A 114 56.66 -7.48 11.53
N GLN A 115 55.70 -8.34 11.87
CA GLN A 115 55.90 -9.79 11.78
C GLN A 115 56.09 -10.27 10.31
N LEU A 116 55.31 -9.69 9.39
CA LEU A 116 55.49 -10.01 7.95
C LEU A 116 56.83 -9.50 7.41
N GLU A 117 57.30 -8.30 7.80
CA GLU A 117 58.62 -7.77 7.48
C GLU A 117 59.70 -8.73 7.94
N LYS A 118 59.68 -9.17 9.21
CA LYS A 118 60.59 -10.19 9.74
C LYS A 118 60.55 -11.48 8.92
N ALA A 119 59.37 -12.03 8.66
CA ALA A 119 59.23 -13.26 7.90
C ALA A 119 59.75 -13.16 6.46
N LYS A 120 59.74 -11.95 5.88
CA LYS A 120 60.35 -11.70 4.54
C LYS A 120 61.89 -11.76 4.63
N VAL A 121 62.50 -11.20 5.69
CA VAL A 121 63.97 -11.31 5.92
C VAL A 121 64.31 -12.78 6.13
N ASP A 122 63.65 -13.49 7.02
CA ASP A 122 63.87 -14.91 7.27
C ASP A 122 63.69 -15.77 5.99
N LEU A 123 62.80 -15.38 5.07
CA LEU A 123 62.64 -16.03 3.76
C LEU A 123 63.85 -15.77 2.87
N ALA A 124 64.31 -14.52 2.81
CA ALA A 124 65.49 -14.15 1.99
C ALA A 124 66.74 -14.89 2.50
N ASP A 125 67.01 -14.90 3.79
CA ASP A 125 68.12 -15.62 4.39
C ASP A 125 68.08 -17.12 4.10
N ARG A 126 66.92 -17.75 4.14
CA ARG A 126 66.78 -19.17 3.77
C ARG A 126 67.08 -19.44 2.30
N LEU A 127 66.62 -18.54 1.43
CA LEU A 127 66.93 -18.68 -0.05
C LEU A 127 68.39 -18.48 -0.33
N ILE A 128 69.05 -17.52 0.33
CA ILE A 128 70.52 -17.32 0.26
C ILE A 128 71.25 -18.58 0.76
N GLY A 129 70.81 -19.17 1.91
CA GLY A 129 71.38 -20.41 2.41
C GLY A 129 71.19 -21.63 1.47
N LEU A 130 70.23 -21.55 0.51
CA LEU A 130 70.01 -22.57 -0.51
C LEU A 130 70.74 -22.22 -1.82
N GLY A 131 71.53 -21.17 -1.87
CA GLY A 131 72.32 -20.78 -3.05
C GLY A 131 71.61 -19.87 -4.05
N TYR A 132 70.51 -19.24 -3.65
CA TYR A 132 69.77 -18.26 -4.47
C TYR A 132 70.08 -16.83 -4.02
N ASP A 133 70.02 -15.84 -4.93
CA ASP A 133 70.17 -14.42 -4.58
C ASP A 133 68.95 -13.83 -3.86
N GLY A 134 68.56 -14.40 -2.72
CA GLY A 134 67.39 -13.98 -1.99
C GLY A 134 66.09 -14.25 -2.73
N ILE A 135 65.12 -13.31 -2.66
CA ILE A 135 63.78 -13.44 -3.30
C ILE A 135 63.91 -13.05 -4.79
N SER A 136 64.65 -13.82 -5.58
CA SER A 136 64.82 -13.60 -7.02
C SER A 136 63.79 -14.36 -7.85
N ALA A 137 63.59 -13.93 -9.12
CA ALA A 137 62.63 -14.56 -10.02
C ALA A 137 63.02 -15.97 -10.49
N ASN A 138 64.28 -16.41 -10.22
CA ASN A 138 64.80 -17.67 -10.70
C ASN A 138 64.74 -18.84 -9.70
N VAL A 139 64.00 -18.69 -8.61
CA VAL A 139 63.79 -19.77 -7.63
C VAL A 139 62.71 -20.70 -8.13
N PRO A 140 62.95 -22.04 -8.23
CA PRO A 140 61.91 -22.99 -8.56
C PRO A 140 60.69 -22.90 -7.58
N ALA A 141 59.46 -23.07 -8.12
CA ALA A 141 58.23 -22.86 -7.37
C ALA A 141 58.12 -23.75 -6.11
N ASP A 142 58.60 -25.00 -6.20
CA ASP A 142 58.61 -25.95 -5.08
C ASP A 142 59.61 -25.53 -3.98
N VAL A 143 60.78 -25.02 -4.34
CA VAL A 143 61.77 -24.48 -3.38
C VAL A 143 61.23 -23.21 -2.71
N MET A 144 60.71 -22.28 -3.50
CA MET A 144 60.07 -21.06 -3.01
C MET A 144 58.93 -21.40 -2.03
N HIS A 145 58.08 -22.37 -2.37
CA HIS A 145 56.96 -22.78 -1.47
C HIS A 145 57.49 -23.29 -0.15
N ARG A 146 58.44 -24.24 -0.17
CA ARG A 146 59.06 -24.80 1.07
C ARG A 146 59.76 -23.72 1.89
N ALA A 147 60.43 -22.77 1.27
CA ALA A 147 61.09 -21.66 1.94
C ALA A 147 60.08 -20.73 2.62
N LYS A 148 58.95 -20.40 1.95
CA LYS A 148 57.85 -19.59 2.52
C LYS A 148 57.18 -20.27 3.69
N VAL A 149 56.98 -21.59 3.64
CA VAL A 149 56.43 -22.35 4.79
C VAL A 149 57.43 -22.31 5.95
N ALA A 150 58.69 -22.60 5.71
CA ALA A 150 59.70 -22.72 6.75
C ALA A 150 60.10 -21.34 7.38
N SER A 151 59.97 -20.22 6.68
CA SER A 151 60.18 -18.86 7.21
C SER A 151 58.96 -18.30 7.93
N GLY A 152 57.81 -19.01 7.96
CA GLY A 152 56.57 -18.49 8.55
C GLY A 152 55.91 -17.38 7.71
N TYR A 153 56.33 -17.15 6.46
CA TYR A 153 55.84 -16.06 5.58
C TYR A 153 54.29 -16.16 5.41
N TYR A 154 53.75 -17.33 5.11
CA TYR A 154 52.33 -17.52 4.93
C TYR A 154 51.54 -17.24 6.23
N LEU A 155 52.06 -17.66 7.39
CA LEU A 155 51.42 -17.40 8.66
C LEU A 155 51.37 -15.90 8.95
N ALA A 156 52.49 -15.17 8.78
CA ALA A 156 52.55 -13.74 8.96
C ALA A 156 51.66 -12.96 7.97
N GLN A 157 51.57 -13.43 6.72
CA GLN A 157 50.66 -12.86 5.71
C GLN A 157 49.21 -13.03 6.13
N TYR A 158 48.81 -14.22 6.64
CA TYR A 158 47.46 -14.48 7.14
C TYR A 158 47.16 -13.60 8.34
N GLN A 159 48.08 -13.46 9.30
CA GLN A 159 47.91 -12.62 10.47
C GLN A 159 47.67 -11.15 10.10
N LEU A 160 48.44 -10.62 9.16
CA LEU A 160 48.25 -9.26 8.63
C LEU A 160 46.86 -9.09 7.98
N GLN A 161 46.45 -10.07 7.17
CA GLN A 161 45.12 -10.02 6.55
C GLN A 161 44.00 -10.06 7.61
N SER A 162 44.14 -10.90 8.63
CA SER A 162 43.21 -10.97 9.75
C SER A 162 43.12 -9.66 10.54
N ALA A 163 44.27 -9.05 10.86
CA ALA A 163 44.32 -7.77 11.54
C ALA A 163 43.69 -6.63 10.72
N ARG A 164 43.91 -6.60 9.41
CA ARG A 164 43.25 -5.64 8.49
C ARG A 164 41.73 -5.83 8.48
N ASN A 165 41.24 -7.08 8.37
CA ASN A 165 39.80 -7.35 8.42
C ASN A 165 39.16 -6.88 9.75
N SER A 166 39.89 -7.03 10.86
CA SER A 166 39.42 -6.52 12.17
C SER A 166 39.40 -4.99 12.20
N MET A 167 40.37 -4.32 11.59
CA MET A 167 40.40 -2.86 11.48
C MET A 167 39.26 -2.35 10.58
N ASP A 168 38.97 -3.03 9.48
CA ASP A 168 37.87 -2.67 8.56
C ASP A 168 36.52 -2.73 9.28
N LYS A 169 36.33 -3.67 10.19
CA LYS A 169 35.10 -3.76 11.04
C LYS A 169 34.89 -2.58 11.97
N CYS A 170 35.93 -1.78 12.24
CA CYS A 170 35.82 -0.55 13.01
C CYS A 170 35.17 0.60 12.23
N ALA A 171 35.00 0.45 10.92
CA ALA A 171 34.35 1.41 10.03
C ALA A 171 33.04 0.84 9.50
N LEU A 172 31.93 1.51 9.77
CA LEU A 172 30.62 1.12 9.25
C LEU A 172 30.34 1.91 7.98
N VAL A 173 30.17 1.21 6.87
CA VAL A 173 29.94 1.79 5.54
C VAL A 173 28.60 1.37 4.97
N ALA A 174 28.03 2.19 4.07
CA ALA A 174 26.77 1.87 3.39
C ALA A 174 26.96 0.71 2.39
N PRO A 175 26.16 -0.38 2.48
CA PRO A 175 26.28 -1.52 1.58
C PRO A 175 25.79 -1.22 0.16
N PHE A 176 24.85 -0.28 0.04
CA PHE A 176 24.30 0.23 -1.22
C PHE A 176 23.99 1.72 -1.10
N ALA A 177 23.69 2.37 -2.21
CA ALA A 177 23.24 3.77 -2.23
C ALA A 177 21.80 3.88 -1.72
N GLY A 178 21.55 4.76 -0.75
CA GLY A 178 20.22 4.85 -0.13
C GLY A 178 20.08 6.06 0.76
N ARG A 179 19.11 6.01 1.66
CA ARG A 179 18.81 7.02 2.67
C ARG A 179 18.94 6.42 4.07
N ILE A 180 19.50 7.20 4.99
CA ILE A 180 19.62 6.80 6.39
C ILE A 180 18.29 6.97 7.11
N ALA A 181 17.87 5.93 7.82
CA ALA A 181 16.70 5.91 8.69
C ALA A 181 17.07 5.32 10.07
N ASP A 182 16.24 5.58 11.06
CA ASP A 182 16.33 5.02 12.42
C ASP A 182 17.73 5.16 13.04
N LEU A 183 18.43 6.28 12.79
CA LEU A 183 19.75 6.51 13.33
C LEU A 183 19.69 6.78 14.83
N GLU A 184 20.33 5.91 15.61
CA GLU A 184 20.58 6.11 17.04
C GLU A 184 21.90 6.86 17.25
N ASN A 185 21.83 8.17 17.49
CA ASN A 185 23.03 8.99 17.71
C ASN A 185 23.44 9.02 19.18
N LYS A 186 23.87 7.87 19.69
CA LYS A 186 24.36 7.72 21.06
C LYS A 186 25.89 7.52 21.04
N ARG A 187 26.64 8.61 21.15
CA ARG A 187 28.10 8.56 21.25
C ARG A 187 28.53 7.91 22.58
N ASN A 188 29.65 7.21 22.54
CA ASN A 188 30.24 6.52 23.68
C ASN A 188 29.37 5.41 24.28
N GLN A 189 28.45 4.86 23.47
CA GLN A 189 27.63 3.72 23.84
C GLN A 189 27.85 2.57 22.86
N ARG A 190 27.66 1.37 23.35
CA ARG A 190 27.57 0.16 22.54
C ARG A 190 26.15 0.04 22.03
N LEU A 191 25.98 -0.14 20.74
CA LEU A 191 24.67 -0.24 20.11
C LEU A 191 24.57 -1.55 19.33
N ASP A 192 23.47 -2.27 19.52
CA ASP A 192 23.16 -3.46 18.74
C ASP A 192 22.73 -3.11 17.32
N LYS A 193 22.16 -1.93 17.14
CA LYS A 193 21.79 -1.35 15.84
C LYS A 193 22.13 0.14 15.85
N LEU A 194 22.83 0.60 14.81
CA LEU A 194 23.15 2.03 14.68
C LEU A 194 22.11 2.76 13.82
N CYS A 195 21.81 2.24 12.64
CA CYS A 195 20.87 2.85 11.69
C CYS A 195 20.38 1.82 10.68
N THR A 196 19.46 2.25 9.86
CA THR A 196 18.98 1.51 8.70
C THR A 196 19.33 2.28 7.43
N VAL A 197 19.86 1.60 6.41
CA VAL A 197 19.96 2.15 5.05
C VAL A 197 18.81 1.61 4.24
N ILE A 198 18.05 2.49 3.58
CA ILE A 198 16.91 2.13 2.74
C ILE A 198 17.12 2.67 1.32
N ASN A 199 16.86 1.83 0.33
CA ASN A 199 16.76 2.27 -1.06
C ASN A 199 15.28 2.53 -1.37
N ASP A 200 14.91 3.79 -1.36
CA ASP A 200 13.53 4.28 -1.58
C ASP A 200 13.34 4.94 -2.96
N THR A 201 14.22 4.71 -3.91
CA THR A 201 14.10 5.23 -5.28
C THR A 201 12.88 4.64 -6.01
N GLN A 202 12.56 3.41 -5.68
CA GLN A 202 11.35 2.69 -6.01
C GLN A 202 10.82 2.04 -4.73
N LEU A 203 9.53 1.74 -4.70
CA LEU A 203 8.91 1.07 -3.57
C LEU A 203 8.11 -0.13 -4.06
N ASP A 204 8.20 -1.20 -3.34
CA ASP A 204 7.33 -2.36 -3.49
C ASP A 204 6.06 -2.13 -2.65
N VAL A 205 4.92 -2.34 -3.27
CA VAL A 205 3.60 -2.26 -2.63
C VAL A 205 3.14 -3.68 -2.35
N GLU A 206 3.11 -4.06 -1.09
CA GLU A 206 2.59 -5.35 -0.66
C GLU A 206 1.11 -5.23 -0.32
N PHE A 207 0.27 -6.03 -0.96
CA PHE A 207 -1.16 -6.10 -0.69
C PHE A 207 -1.65 -7.53 -0.85
N SER A 208 -2.87 -7.80 -0.39
CA SER A 208 -3.46 -9.14 -0.45
C SER A 208 -4.81 -9.10 -1.16
N VAL A 209 -5.08 -10.15 -1.92
CA VAL A 209 -6.35 -10.35 -2.63
C VAL A 209 -6.96 -11.69 -2.27
N LEU A 210 -8.27 -11.82 -2.43
CA LEU A 210 -8.96 -13.10 -2.26
C LEU A 210 -8.56 -14.09 -3.37
N GLU A 211 -8.49 -15.37 -3.04
CA GLU A 211 -8.20 -16.44 -4.00
C GLU A 211 -9.13 -16.40 -5.22
N ALA A 212 -10.41 -16.08 -5.02
CA ALA A 212 -11.39 -15.96 -6.11
C ALA A 212 -11.03 -14.91 -7.15
N GLU A 213 -10.24 -13.89 -6.81
CA GLU A 213 -9.84 -12.79 -7.69
C GLU A 213 -8.55 -13.08 -8.46
N ILE A 214 -7.76 -14.08 -8.05
CA ILE A 214 -6.41 -14.30 -8.60
C ILE A 214 -6.39 -14.59 -10.09
N LYS A 215 -7.43 -15.25 -10.61
CA LYS A 215 -7.56 -15.57 -12.05
C LYS A 215 -7.53 -14.33 -12.95
N ASN A 216 -7.87 -13.16 -12.40
CA ASN A 216 -7.94 -11.89 -13.10
C ASN A 216 -6.70 -11.02 -12.88
N ILE A 217 -5.67 -11.54 -12.18
CA ILE A 217 -4.46 -10.78 -11.85
C ILE A 217 -3.24 -11.52 -12.42
N HIS A 218 -2.39 -10.76 -13.10
CA HIS A 218 -1.20 -11.33 -13.74
C HIS A 218 0.01 -10.41 -13.55
N LYS A 219 1.20 -10.99 -13.62
CA LYS A 219 2.44 -10.24 -13.61
C LYS A 219 2.51 -9.28 -14.80
N GLY A 220 2.96 -8.05 -14.56
CA GLY A 220 2.97 -6.98 -15.56
C GLY A 220 1.69 -6.15 -15.61
N GLN A 221 0.65 -6.51 -14.88
CA GLN A 221 -0.60 -5.75 -14.82
C GLN A 221 -0.38 -4.39 -14.16
N LYS A 222 -1.01 -3.35 -14.71
CA LYS A 222 -0.96 -1.99 -14.16
C LYS A 222 -1.80 -1.89 -12.89
N VAL A 223 -1.30 -1.13 -11.94
CA VAL A 223 -1.99 -0.77 -10.69
C VAL A 223 -1.88 0.72 -10.45
N ILE A 224 -2.88 1.28 -9.78
CA ILE A 224 -2.85 2.67 -9.32
C ILE A 224 -2.74 2.62 -7.81
N VAL A 225 -1.76 3.35 -7.26
CA VAL A 225 -1.47 3.39 -5.83
C VAL A 225 -1.66 4.81 -5.32
N SER A 226 -2.46 4.98 -4.28
CA SER A 226 -2.74 6.27 -3.65
C SER A 226 -2.45 6.18 -2.15
N PRO A 227 -1.60 7.06 -1.58
CA PRO A 227 -1.40 7.13 -0.14
C PRO A 227 -2.68 7.58 0.56
N PHE A 228 -2.99 7.03 1.74
CA PHE A 228 -4.15 7.49 2.52
C PHE A 228 -4.02 8.93 3.03
N VAL A 229 -2.79 9.46 3.14
CA VAL A 229 -2.54 10.85 3.54
C VAL A 229 -2.86 11.85 2.42
N ASP A 230 -2.87 11.41 1.17
CA ASP A 230 -3.23 12.20 -0.01
C ASP A 230 -3.84 11.29 -1.08
N GLU A 231 -5.15 11.06 -0.96
CA GLU A 231 -5.88 10.17 -1.88
C GLU A 231 -5.96 10.70 -3.32
N LYS A 232 -5.69 11.99 -3.54
CA LYS A 232 -5.66 12.60 -4.87
C LYS A 232 -4.36 12.30 -5.61
N ALA A 233 -3.28 12.06 -4.87
CA ALA A 233 -2.01 11.66 -5.45
C ALA A 233 -2.11 10.21 -5.95
N GLN A 234 -1.86 10.00 -7.24
CA GLN A 234 -1.89 8.69 -7.89
C GLN A 234 -0.53 8.34 -8.47
N TYR A 235 -0.06 7.17 -8.14
CA TYR A 235 1.20 6.63 -8.64
C TYR A 235 0.93 5.37 -9.43
N ALA A 236 1.32 5.38 -10.71
CA ALA A 236 1.22 4.20 -11.55
C ALA A 236 2.28 3.18 -11.15
N GLY A 237 1.86 1.93 -11.00
CA GLY A 237 2.72 0.81 -10.69
C GLY A 237 2.44 -0.39 -11.56
N THR A 238 3.22 -1.45 -11.35
CA THR A 238 3.10 -2.70 -12.09
C THR A 238 3.25 -3.88 -11.15
N VAL A 239 2.40 -4.89 -11.27
CA VAL A 239 2.52 -6.15 -10.53
C VAL A 239 3.82 -6.85 -10.91
N THR A 240 4.69 -7.05 -9.93
CA THR A 240 6.00 -7.70 -10.13
C THR A 240 5.99 -9.16 -9.70
N ASN A 241 5.23 -9.46 -8.64
CA ASN A 241 5.20 -10.81 -8.09
C ASN A 241 3.83 -11.16 -7.52
N ILE A 242 3.46 -12.44 -7.67
CA ILE A 242 2.28 -13.07 -7.08
C ILE A 242 2.81 -14.23 -6.26
N ASN A 243 2.53 -14.24 -4.95
CA ASN A 243 2.96 -15.33 -4.09
C ASN A 243 2.20 -16.62 -4.45
N PRO A 244 2.89 -17.75 -4.66
CA PRO A 244 2.24 -19.02 -5.02
C PRO A 244 1.52 -19.71 -3.86
N THR A 245 1.46 -19.10 -2.67
CA THR A 245 0.80 -19.65 -1.50
C THR A 245 -0.45 -18.88 -1.13
N VAL A 246 -1.48 -19.59 -0.70
CA VAL A 246 -2.70 -19.03 -0.12
C VAL A 246 -2.59 -19.10 1.39
N SER A 247 -2.89 -18.02 2.08
CA SER A 247 -2.91 -18.00 3.55
C SER A 247 -4.14 -18.74 4.10
N GLU A 248 -4.14 -19.06 5.39
CA GLU A 248 -5.29 -19.69 6.09
C GLU A 248 -6.60 -18.86 5.96
N LYS A 249 -6.49 -17.58 5.67
CA LYS A 249 -7.63 -16.67 5.45
C LYS A 249 -8.08 -16.60 4.00
N GLY A 250 -7.58 -17.47 3.11
CA GLY A 250 -7.92 -17.44 1.69
C GLY A 250 -7.35 -16.23 0.94
N LEU A 251 -6.25 -15.64 1.43
CA LEU A 251 -5.63 -14.47 0.82
C LEU A 251 -4.31 -14.84 0.13
N ILE A 252 -4.08 -14.27 -1.03
CA ILE A 252 -2.84 -14.36 -1.80
C ILE A 252 -2.12 -13.02 -1.74
N LYS A 253 -0.85 -13.03 -1.36
CA LYS A 253 0.00 -11.83 -1.29
C LYS A 253 0.52 -11.48 -2.67
N ILE A 254 0.37 -10.21 -3.04
CA ILE A 254 0.83 -9.66 -4.32
C ILE A 254 1.78 -8.50 -4.02
N THR A 255 2.79 -8.35 -4.88
CA THR A 255 3.71 -7.23 -4.85
C THR A 255 3.63 -6.48 -6.17
N ALA A 256 3.42 -5.18 -6.10
CA ALA A 256 3.56 -4.28 -7.23
C ALA A 256 4.68 -3.28 -6.96
N ARG A 257 5.31 -2.77 -8.01
CA ARG A 257 6.39 -1.79 -7.91
C ARG A 257 5.95 -0.43 -8.44
N ILE A 258 6.28 0.62 -7.70
CA ILE A 258 6.04 2.01 -8.06
C ILE A 258 7.33 2.82 -8.03
N PRO A 259 7.52 3.80 -8.91
CA PRO A 259 8.61 4.76 -8.83
C PRO A 259 8.34 5.79 -7.71
N ASN A 260 9.42 6.26 -7.07
CA ASN A 260 9.34 7.30 -6.03
C ASN A 260 10.31 8.46 -6.31
N PRO A 261 10.21 9.15 -7.46
CA PRO A 261 11.18 10.17 -7.87
C PRO A 261 11.21 11.38 -6.91
N SER A 262 10.10 11.70 -6.28
CA SER A 262 10.00 12.80 -5.32
C SER A 262 10.51 12.46 -3.91
N GLY A 263 10.69 11.16 -3.59
CA GLY A 263 11.04 10.69 -2.26
C GLY A 263 9.98 10.98 -1.18
N LYS A 264 8.75 11.36 -1.59
CA LYS A 264 7.65 11.68 -0.66
C LYS A 264 7.00 10.45 -0.05
N MET A 265 7.07 9.32 -0.75
CA MET A 265 6.56 8.06 -0.25
C MET A 265 7.62 7.38 0.61
N LEU A 266 7.24 6.95 1.80
CA LEU A 266 8.13 6.39 2.80
C LEU A 266 7.90 4.89 2.98
N ASP A 267 8.97 4.17 3.33
CA ASP A 267 8.87 2.77 3.78
C ASP A 267 7.89 2.65 4.93
N GLY A 268 6.97 1.70 4.85
CA GLY A 268 5.95 1.46 5.87
C GLY A 268 4.63 2.22 5.71
N MET A 269 4.50 3.17 4.77
CA MET A 269 3.24 3.87 4.53
C MET A 269 2.13 2.91 4.09
N ASN A 270 0.91 3.16 4.57
CA ASN A 270 -0.28 2.48 4.09
C ASN A 270 -0.84 3.19 2.86
N VAL A 271 -1.28 2.41 1.89
CA VAL A 271 -1.77 2.88 0.60
C VAL A 271 -3.01 2.13 0.16
N LYS A 272 -3.82 2.79 -0.65
CA LYS A 272 -4.90 2.18 -1.41
C LYS A 272 -4.33 1.73 -2.76
N VAL A 273 -4.59 0.48 -3.14
CA VAL A 273 -4.19 -0.11 -4.42
C VAL A 273 -5.44 -0.39 -5.23
N ILE A 274 -5.48 0.09 -6.47
CA ILE A 274 -6.57 -0.15 -7.41
C ILE A 274 -6.00 -0.96 -8.57
N ILE A 275 -6.58 -2.13 -8.80
CA ILE A 275 -6.27 -3.00 -9.93
C ILE A 275 -7.45 -2.93 -10.88
N GLU A 276 -7.21 -2.59 -12.14
CA GLU A 276 -8.23 -2.53 -13.17
C GLU A 276 -8.21 -3.78 -14.04
N ASN A 277 -9.39 -4.32 -14.26
CA ASN A 277 -9.63 -5.45 -15.14
C ASN A 277 -10.72 -5.08 -16.14
N ASP A 278 -10.44 -5.27 -17.40
CA ASP A 278 -11.38 -4.96 -18.46
C ASP A 278 -12.38 -6.12 -18.67
N VAL A 279 -13.65 -5.79 -18.52
CA VAL A 279 -14.75 -6.70 -18.82
C VAL A 279 -15.44 -6.20 -20.09
N ALA A 280 -15.28 -6.94 -21.18
CA ALA A 280 -15.86 -6.58 -22.46
C ALA A 280 -17.39 -6.78 -22.47
N GLN A 281 -18.07 -6.11 -23.43
CA GLN A 281 -19.49 -6.34 -23.75
C GLN A 281 -20.47 -6.13 -22.59
N SER A 282 -20.20 -5.16 -21.69
CA SER A 282 -21.05 -4.83 -20.54
C SER A 282 -21.98 -3.64 -20.84
N PHE A 283 -23.19 -3.66 -20.29
CA PHE A 283 -24.03 -2.46 -20.19
C PHE A 283 -23.57 -1.65 -18.97
N VAL A 284 -23.11 -0.44 -19.20
CA VAL A 284 -22.52 0.40 -18.15
C VAL A 284 -23.38 1.63 -17.92
N VAL A 285 -23.79 1.83 -16.66
CA VAL A 285 -24.57 2.99 -16.21
C VAL A 285 -23.88 3.70 -15.06
N PRO A 286 -24.05 5.02 -14.89
CA PRO A 286 -23.64 5.72 -13.68
C PRO A 286 -24.33 5.10 -12.45
N LYS A 287 -23.67 5.17 -11.28
CA LYS A 287 -24.26 4.65 -10.05
C LYS A 287 -25.60 5.29 -9.71
N ASP A 288 -25.74 6.59 -9.98
CA ASP A 288 -26.95 7.37 -9.73
C ASP A 288 -28.16 6.90 -10.56
N ALA A 289 -27.93 6.14 -11.65
CA ALA A 289 -29.00 5.57 -12.45
C ALA A 289 -29.68 4.36 -11.81
N VAL A 290 -29.02 3.72 -10.85
CA VAL A 290 -29.51 2.51 -10.18
C VAL A 290 -30.07 2.87 -8.81
N VAL A 291 -31.30 2.49 -8.55
CA VAL A 291 -32.01 2.71 -7.28
C VAL A 291 -32.25 1.35 -6.63
N GLU A 292 -32.11 1.26 -5.33
CA GLU A 292 -32.47 0.07 -4.57
C GLU A 292 -33.91 0.19 -4.09
N ARG A 293 -34.74 -0.80 -4.38
CA ARG A 293 -36.14 -0.90 -3.98
C ARG A 293 -36.47 -2.34 -3.58
N ASP A 294 -37.05 -2.52 -2.43
CA ASP A 294 -37.51 -3.82 -1.91
C ASP A 294 -36.41 -4.92 -1.96
N GLY A 295 -35.13 -4.52 -1.74
CA GLY A 295 -33.99 -5.42 -1.80
C GLY A 295 -33.54 -5.80 -3.21
N TYR A 296 -34.05 -5.14 -4.25
CA TYR A 296 -33.65 -5.30 -5.64
C TYR A 296 -33.06 -4.01 -6.21
N HIS A 297 -32.16 -4.14 -7.18
CA HIS A 297 -31.67 -3.01 -7.95
C HIS A 297 -32.59 -2.75 -9.15
N VAL A 298 -32.88 -1.49 -9.39
CA VAL A 298 -33.82 -1.03 -10.42
C VAL A 298 -33.18 0.09 -11.22
N VAL A 299 -33.39 0.07 -12.52
CA VAL A 299 -33.22 1.21 -13.40
C VAL A 299 -34.55 1.60 -14.02
N PHE A 300 -34.71 2.86 -14.37
CA PHE A 300 -35.87 3.32 -15.12
C PHE A 300 -35.50 3.43 -16.60
N LEU A 301 -36.22 2.70 -17.46
CA LEU A 301 -36.11 2.86 -18.90
C LEU A 301 -37.10 3.94 -19.36
N TYR A 302 -36.63 4.83 -20.22
CA TYR A 302 -37.50 5.79 -20.88
C TYR A 302 -38.14 5.13 -22.12
N LYS A 303 -39.48 4.96 -22.12
CA LYS A 303 -40.24 4.44 -23.25
C LYS A 303 -41.47 5.35 -23.47
N ASP A 304 -41.60 5.86 -24.64
CA ASP A 304 -42.77 6.64 -25.10
C ASP A 304 -43.23 7.78 -24.19
N GLY A 305 -42.27 8.41 -23.51
CA GLY A 305 -42.53 9.53 -22.56
C GLY A 305 -42.78 9.10 -21.13
N GLU A 306 -42.64 7.83 -20.83
CA GLU A 306 -42.85 7.26 -19.49
C GLU A 306 -41.60 6.58 -18.97
N ALA A 307 -41.48 6.55 -17.62
CA ALA A 307 -40.43 5.84 -16.90
C ALA A 307 -40.92 4.42 -16.61
N VAL A 308 -40.29 3.42 -17.21
CA VAL A 308 -40.63 2.01 -17.02
C VAL A 308 -39.65 1.39 -16.03
N TRP A 309 -40.19 0.87 -14.92
CA TRP A 309 -39.44 0.18 -13.90
C TRP A 309 -38.85 -1.12 -14.41
N THR A 310 -37.52 -1.26 -14.35
CA THR A 310 -36.82 -2.44 -14.86
C THR A 310 -35.83 -2.95 -13.80
N TYR A 311 -36.01 -4.19 -13.36
CA TYR A 311 -35.10 -4.85 -12.41
C TYR A 311 -33.81 -5.23 -13.10
N VAL A 312 -32.69 -5.03 -12.40
CA VAL A 312 -31.35 -5.34 -12.90
C VAL A 312 -30.49 -6.01 -11.83
N ASP A 313 -29.57 -6.84 -12.29
CA ASP A 313 -28.51 -7.36 -11.44
C ASP A 313 -27.21 -6.59 -11.71
N ILE A 314 -26.52 -6.21 -10.65
CA ILE A 314 -25.19 -5.61 -10.74
C ILE A 314 -24.18 -6.73 -10.94
N ALA A 315 -23.58 -6.81 -12.13
CA ALA A 315 -22.53 -7.77 -12.43
C ALA A 315 -21.18 -7.33 -11.85
N TYR A 316 -20.85 -6.04 -12.03
CA TYR A 316 -19.60 -5.44 -11.53
C TYR A 316 -19.81 -3.98 -11.12
N SER A 317 -18.93 -3.51 -10.24
CA SER A 317 -18.92 -2.13 -9.74
C SER A 317 -17.53 -1.52 -9.83
N ASN A 318 -17.44 -0.23 -10.12
CA ASN A 318 -16.26 0.60 -9.92
C ASN A 318 -16.62 1.87 -9.15
N ILE A 319 -15.72 2.84 -9.04
CA ILE A 319 -15.94 4.06 -8.26
C ILE A 319 -17.17 4.85 -8.74
N GLY A 320 -17.40 4.97 -10.04
CA GLY A 320 -18.44 5.85 -10.63
C GLY A 320 -19.59 5.14 -11.34
N SER A 321 -19.50 3.84 -11.62
CA SER A 321 -20.44 3.15 -12.52
C SER A 321 -20.70 1.72 -12.08
N TYR A 322 -21.82 1.19 -12.55
CA TYR A 322 -22.17 -0.23 -12.50
C TYR A 322 -22.16 -0.84 -13.89
N ALA A 323 -21.67 -2.08 -14.00
CA ALA A 323 -21.98 -2.96 -15.12
C ALA A 323 -23.22 -3.77 -14.74
N ILE A 324 -24.32 -3.60 -15.50
CA ILE A 324 -25.61 -4.20 -15.20
C ILE A 324 -25.99 -5.25 -16.24
N LYS A 325 -26.84 -6.18 -15.82
CA LYS A 325 -27.54 -7.16 -16.67
C LYS A 325 -29.01 -7.22 -16.26
N GLY A 326 -29.84 -7.81 -17.09
CA GLY A 326 -31.22 -8.11 -16.71
C GLY A 326 -31.29 -9.01 -15.48
N CYS A 327 -32.35 -8.91 -14.71
CA CYS A 327 -32.58 -9.70 -13.50
C CYS A 327 -33.32 -11.00 -13.86
N GLU A 328 -32.63 -12.14 -13.78
CA GLU A 328 -33.17 -13.47 -14.07
C GLU A 328 -34.38 -13.81 -13.18
N ARG A 329 -34.34 -13.43 -11.90
CA ARG A 329 -35.44 -13.69 -10.95
C ARG A 329 -36.71 -12.93 -11.24
N LYS A 330 -36.62 -11.84 -12.01
CA LYS A 330 -37.75 -10.98 -12.40
C LYS A 330 -38.03 -11.03 -13.88
N GLU A 331 -37.35 -11.95 -14.59
CA GLU A 331 -37.54 -12.16 -16.04
C GLU A 331 -37.38 -10.88 -16.86
N THR A 332 -36.45 -10.00 -16.45
CA THR A 332 -36.19 -8.75 -17.14
C THR A 332 -34.93 -8.85 -18.00
N GLU A 333 -34.95 -8.26 -19.18
CA GLU A 333 -33.84 -8.21 -20.12
C GLU A 333 -33.50 -6.76 -20.47
N LEU A 334 -32.21 -6.52 -20.76
CA LEU A 334 -31.69 -5.23 -21.24
C LEU A 334 -31.17 -5.41 -22.67
N HIS A 335 -31.50 -4.46 -23.53
CA HIS A 335 -31.08 -4.47 -24.93
C HIS A 335 -30.19 -3.28 -25.26
N ALA A 336 -29.30 -3.46 -26.23
CA ALA A 336 -28.57 -2.35 -26.81
C ALA A 336 -29.54 -1.37 -27.48
N GLY A 337 -29.46 -0.11 -27.09
CA GLY A 337 -30.40 0.92 -27.57
C GLY A 337 -31.45 1.35 -26.57
N ASP A 338 -31.66 0.59 -25.49
CA ASP A 338 -32.53 1.02 -24.37
C ASP A 338 -32.02 2.37 -23.80
N VAL A 339 -32.99 3.23 -23.47
CA VAL A 339 -32.69 4.56 -22.90
C VAL A 339 -32.92 4.52 -21.41
N VAL A 340 -31.84 4.63 -20.64
CA VAL A 340 -31.86 4.60 -19.14
C VAL A 340 -31.89 6.01 -18.59
N ILE A 341 -32.75 6.27 -17.64
CA ILE A 341 -32.83 7.51 -16.87
C ILE A 341 -31.69 7.52 -15.85
N THR A 342 -30.88 8.57 -15.86
CA THR A 342 -29.69 8.68 -15.01
C THR A 342 -29.80 9.73 -13.90
N SER A 343 -30.75 10.65 -13.99
CA SER A 343 -31.04 11.63 -12.91
C SER A 343 -32.53 11.90 -12.82
N GLY A 344 -32.99 12.37 -11.63
CA GLY A 344 -34.40 12.58 -11.36
C GLY A 344 -35.18 11.30 -11.05
N ASN A 345 -34.49 10.18 -10.88
CA ASN A 345 -35.06 8.83 -10.74
C ASN A 345 -35.47 8.44 -9.31
N LEU A 346 -35.03 9.18 -8.28
CA LEU A 346 -35.25 8.81 -6.86
C LEU A 346 -36.74 8.77 -6.47
N ASN A 347 -37.56 9.64 -7.05
CA ASN A 347 -39.00 9.77 -6.75
C ASN A 347 -39.91 9.25 -7.87
N LEU A 348 -39.33 8.56 -8.88
CA LEU A 348 -40.14 7.99 -9.96
C LEU A 348 -40.87 6.74 -9.49
N ALA A 349 -42.12 6.61 -9.93
CA ALA A 349 -42.88 5.39 -9.89
C ALA A 349 -42.98 4.80 -11.32
N ASP A 350 -43.35 3.53 -11.41
CA ASP A 350 -43.60 2.89 -12.71
C ASP A 350 -44.72 3.63 -13.46
N GLY A 351 -44.52 3.87 -14.76
CA GLY A 351 -45.46 4.59 -15.64
C GLY A 351 -45.48 6.12 -15.44
N THR A 352 -44.58 6.69 -14.62
CA THR A 352 -44.51 8.15 -14.44
C THR A 352 -44.14 8.84 -15.74
N LYS A 353 -44.94 9.85 -16.15
CA LYS A 353 -44.65 10.68 -17.32
C LYS A 353 -43.43 11.55 -17.07
N VAL A 354 -42.48 11.50 -17.98
CA VAL A 354 -41.20 12.21 -17.85
C VAL A 354 -40.83 12.90 -19.14
N LYS A 355 -40.12 14.02 -19.06
CA LYS A 355 -39.55 14.75 -20.19
C LYS A 355 -38.05 14.75 -20.15
N ILE A 356 -37.41 14.44 -21.25
CA ILE A 356 -35.93 14.52 -21.34
C ILE A 356 -35.51 15.98 -21.31
N LYS A 357 -34.54 16.32 -20.44
CA LYS A 357 -33.92 17.66 -20.44
C LYS A 357 -33.26 17.89 -21.80
N LYS A 358 -33.67 18.92 -22.51
CA LYS A 358 -32.91 19.42 -23.67
C LYS A 358 -31.62 20.03 -23.16
N ARG A 359 -30.48 19.47 -23.57
CA ARG A 359 -29.15 20.06 -23.36
C ARG A 359 -28.97 21.28 -24.24
#